data_7c678e7a9bccd3690ea9d91e39155ff9
#
_entry.id   7c678e7a9bccd3690ea9d91e39155ff9
#
_cell.length_a   1.000
_cell.length_b   1.000
_cell.length_c   1.000
_cell.angle_alpha   90.00
_cell.angle_beta   90.00
_cell.angle_gamma   90.00
#
_symmetry.space_group_name_H-M   'P 1'
#
loop_
_entity.id
_entity.type
_entity.pdbx_description
1 polymer ?
#
loop_
_entity_poly.entity_id
_entity_poly.type
_entity_poly.pdbx_seq_one_letter_code
_entity_poly.pdbx_strand_id
1 'polypeptide(L)'
;MAARISEDGDSTKTGAKQGVKQPVEAESKRRANQPMEAGAKQQAEPVAETALAFIEHNLQIQDKAGRLVPLIFNPAQLRLYQEIERQQAAGRPVRIIILKARQVGFSTAVAALFYERSARHANTNSMIVAHKAEASANIFSKAKLFYETSPPSCRPMKRASNARELLFENPSNKQAERDADPGLRSKIRIETAGAKDAGRSATIHNLHLSELAFWPHAEETMLSLMQAVPHDPNTMVIIESTANGVGGEFHRQWLRAVRGESEFVPLFFPWWEHREYRLEANLPSGQAAYCVGKGAGSQEQWNDEEVALQEDYGLDEAQLRWRRWCISANCGGDPDRFTQEYPASPDEAFLASGRPVFASRALAKAYAAAGEPLARGELEWGKDGITGATVKLRQERLGRLAIYEQPSALGDYWIGVDASSGIAGGDYSAMVVVEKKSLLSVAFWQGRINPDLLGEEAVKLASYYQQAMIAPELNNQGIAVVNTIRRLHWPRLYRRRSVNRTEELLSCEYGFHTTLRTKPLIINNLARYIREDALRIPDRETIAECISYMHDEHGGTNAQAGSHDDRVMALAIALWVAGETRREGKPFIEEDWRELYGANEHTGY
;
A
#
# COMPACT_ATOMS: atom_id res chain seq x y z
N MET A 1 -52.93 1.26 21.14
CA MET A 1 -54.04 1.90 20.42
C MET A 1 -53.79 1.55 18.97
N ALA A 2 -54.22 0.42 18.46
CA ALA A 2 -55.57 0.04 18.02
C ALA A 2 -56.11 1.06 16.99
N ALA A 3 -56.45 0.76 15.80
CA ALA A 3 -57.09 -0.28 15.06
C ALA A 3 -57.36 0.35 13.66
N ARG A 4 -57.46 -0.32 12.62
CA ARG A 4 -58.29 -1.33 11.93
C ARG A 4 -58.66 -0.78 10.56
N ILE A 5 -58.40 -1.49 9.46
CA ILE A 5 -59.16 -2.50 8.71
C ILE A 5 -60.35 -1.90 7.91
N SER A 6 -60.35 -2.15 6.59
CA SER A 6 -61.35 -2.87 5.77
C SER A 6 -61.05 -2.60 4.29
N GLU A 7 -60.75 -3.56 3.46
CA GLU A 7 -61.53 -4.67 2.85
C GLU A 7 -62.71 -4.20 2.00
N ASP A 8 -62.74 -4.89 0.90
CA ASP A 8 -63.83 -5.26 -0.05
C ASP A 8 -63.93 -4.38 -1.30
N GLY A 9 -64.09 -4.90 -2.48
CA GLY A 9 -64.40 -6.24 -3.01
C GLY A 9 -64.79 -6.07 -4.47
N ASP A 10 -64.36 -7.00 -5.18
CA ASP A 10 -65.01 -7.91 -6.12
C ASP A 10 -65.77 -7.34 -7.35
N SER A 11 -65.48 -7.95 -8.38
CA SER A 11 -66.20 -8.78 -9.36
C SER A 11 -66.36 -8.24 -10.78
N THR A 12 -65.84 -8.99 -11.64
CA THR A 12 -66.39 -9.90 -12.67
C THR A 12 -66.66 -9.38 -14.06
N LYS A 13 -66.02 -10.09 -14.95
CA LYS A 13 -66.52 -10.86 -16.11
C LYS A 13 -66.71 -10.18 -17.47
N THR A 14 -66.11 -10.85 -18.37
CA THR A 14 -66.50 -11.44 -19.69
C THR A 14 -66.31 -10.52 -20.87
N GLY A 15 -65.80 -10.89 -22.03
CA GLY A 15 -65.55 -12.15 -22.67
C GLY A 15 -65.54 -11.95 -24.20
N ALA A 16 -64.91 -12.88 -24.89
CA ALA A 16 -65.15 -13.25 -26.30
C ALA A 16 -64.44 -12.40 -27.39
N LYS A 17 -63.39 -12.92 -28.03
CA LYS A 17 -63.28 -13.84 -29.19
C LYS A 17 -63.65 -13.29 -30.55
N GLN A 18 -62.78 -13.67 -31.52
CA GLN A 18 -62.93 -13.75 -33.00
C GLN A 18 -62.34 -12.55 -33.75
N GLY A 19 -61.54 -12.68 -34.81
CA GLY A 19 -61.11 -13.81 -35.61
C GLY A 19 -60.50 -13.25 -36.87
N VAL A 20 -59.39 -13.87 -37.26
CA VAL A 20 -58.92 -14.16 -38.63
C VAL A 20 -59.49 -13.40 -39.80
N LYS A 21 -58.66 -12.77 -40.63
CA LYS A 21 -58.49 -13.06 -42.06
C LYS A 21 -57.42 -12.17 -42.70
N GLN A 22 -56.42 -12.83 -43.28
CA GLN A 22 -55.67 -12.33 -44.47
C GLN A 22 -56.60 -12.33 -45.66
N PRO A 23 -56.34 -11.52 -46.73
CA PRO A 23 -55.99 -12.14 -47.97
C PRO A 23 -54.79 -11.58 -48.71
N VAL A 24 -54.27 -12.48 -49.48
CA VAL A 24 -53.19 -12.49 -50.44
C VAL A 24 -53.60 -11.78 -51.75
N GLU A 25 -52.56 -11.30 -52.48
CA GLU A 25 -52.46 -11.04 -53.92
C GLU A 25 -53.15 -9.87 -54.60
N ALA A 26 -52.33 -9.04 -55.24
CA ALA A 26 -52.34 -8.89 -56.70
C ALA A 26 -51.16 -8.06 -57.20
N GLU A 27 -50.48 -8.74 -58.14
CA GLU A 27 -49.35 -8.29 -58.94
C GLU A 27 -49.68 -7.14 -59.94
N SER A 28 -48.64 -6.47 -60.27
CA SER A 28 -48.20 -6.17 -61.66
C SER A 28 -48.24 -4.72 -62.15
N LYS A 29 -47.03 -4.34 -62.62
CA LYS A 29 -46.76 -3.41 -63.71
C LYS A 29 -46.96 -1.92 -63.52
N ARG A 30 -45.82 -1.24 -63.23
CA ARG A 30 -45.38 -0.08 -64.03
C ARG A 30 -43.87 0.12 -63.93
N ARG A 31 -43.15 -0.38 -64.96
CA ARG A 31 -41.80 0.12 -65.33
C ARG A 31 -42.02 1.42 -66.11
N ALA A 32 -41.34 2.48 -65.75
CA ALA A 32 -40.52 3.30 -66.64
C ALA A 32 -40.16 4.65 -65.96
N ASN A 33 -38.86 4.99 -66.11
CA ASN A 33 -38.23 6.29 -65.98
C ASN A 33 -38.04 6.86 -64.56
N GLN A 34 -36.85 6.51 -63.98
CA GLN A 34 -36.10 7.43 -63.14
C GLN A 34 -34.70 7.61 -63.70
N PRO A 35 -34.13 8.85 -63.73
CA PRO A 35 -32.80 9.13 -64.21
C PRO A 35 -31.75 8.58 -63.22
N MET A 36 -30.64 8.06 -63.77
CA MET A 36 -29.45 7.69 -63.02
C MET A 36 -28.94 8.93 -62.29
N GLU A 37 -29.15 8.99 -60.97
CA GLU A 37 -28.38 9.89 -60.09
C GLU A 37 -26.96 9.34 -59.92
N ALA A 38 -26.03 10.24 -60.25
CA ALA A 38 -24.60 10.05 -60.11
C ALA A 38 -24.22 9.62 -58.68
N GLY A 39 -23.31 8.65 -58.57
CA GLY A 39 -22.81 8.10 -57.34
C GLY A 39 -22.48 9.14 -56.28
N ALA A 40 -23.27 9.16 -55.23
CA ALA A 40 -22.89 9.77 -54.00
C ALA A 40 -21.67 8.99 -53.44
N LYS A 41 -20.50 9.59 -53.55
CA LYS A 41 -19.34 9.17 -52.74
C LYS A 41 -19.83 9.17 -51.29
N GLN A 42 -20.00 8.01 -50.70
CA GLN A 42 -20.02 7.86 -49.27
C GLN A 42 -18.73 8.50 -48.75
N GLN A 43 -18.82 9.73 -48.28
CA GLN A 43 -17.80 10.30 -47.40
C GLN A 43 -17.82 9.41 -46.15
N ALA A 44 -16.75 8.62 -46.01
CA ALA A 44 -16.50 7.94 -44.77
C ALA A 44 -16.56 9.01 -43.66
N GLU A 45 -17.44 8.83 -42.70
CA GLU A 45 -17.43 9.66 -41.48
C GLU A 45 -16.00 9.68 -40.97
N PRO A 46 -15.45 10.85 -40.59
CA PRO A 46 -14.10 10.92 -40.06
C PRO A 46 -14.06 10.04 -38.82
N VAL A 47 -13.27 8.97 -38.85
CA VAL A 47 -13.00 8.13 -37.70
C VAL A 47 -12.56 9.08 -36.59
N ALA A 48 -13.32 9.13 -35.48
CA ALA A 48 -13.01 10.01 -34.38
C ALA A 48 -11.57 9.76 -33.92
N GLU A 49 -10.75 10.81 -33.91
CA GLU A 49 -9.34 10.73 -33.49
C GLU A 49 -9.24 10.11 -32.09
N THR A 50 -8.45 9.05 -31.94
CA THR A 50 -8.24 8.39 -30.63
C THR A 50 -7.56 9.34 -29.65
N ALA A 51 -7.72 9.10 -28.33
CA ALA A 51 -7.07 9.91 -27.30
C ALA A 51 -5.55 9.91 -27.44
N LEU A 52 -4.94 8.77 -27.81
CA LEU A 52 -3.51 8.67 -28.05
C LEU A 52 -3.07 9.52 -29.26
N ALA A 53 -3.79 9.40 -30.39
CA ALA A 53 -3.49 10.20 -31.58
C ALA A 53 -3.62 11.71 -31.28
N PHE A 54 -4.66 12.12 -30.55
CA PHE A 54 -4.79 13.53 -30.12
C PHE A 54 -3.59 13.99 -29.31
N ILE A 55 -3.16 13.17 -28.31
CA ILE A 55 -2.02 13.48 -27.45
C ILE A 55 -0.74 13.64 -28.26
N GLU A 56 -0.42 12.66 -29.11
CA GLU A 56 0.85 12.63 -29.84
C GLU A 56 0.92 13.68 -30.96
N HIS A 57 -0.22 14.08 -31.55
CA HIS A 57 -0.27 15.09 -32.59
C HIS A 57 -0.31 16.52 -32.04
N ASN A 58 -0.93 16.73 -30.87
CA ASN A 58 -1.29 18.08 -30.43
C ASN A 58 -0.58 18.53 -29.15
N LEU A 59 0.02 17.63 -28.36
CA LEU A 59 0.63 18.00 -27.08
C LEU A 59 2.15 17.99 -27.15
N GLN A 60 2.77 18.92 -26.43
CA GLN A 60 4.21 19.04 -26.32
C GLN A 60 4.63 18.98 -24.85
N ILE A 61 5.83 18.44 -24.61
CA ILE A 61 6.48 18.43 -23.31
C ILE A 61 7.84 19.10 -23.37
N GLN A 62 8.33 19.51 -22.24
CA GLN A 62 9.73 19.93 -22.08
C GLN A 62 10.58 18.70 -21.81
N ASP A 63 11.57 18.42 -22.67
CA ASP A 63 12.54 17.33 -22.47
C ASP A 63 13.54 17.65 -21.35
N LYS A 64 14.41 16.68 -21.01
CA LYS A 64 15.46 16.86 -19.97
C LYS A 64 16.48 17.97 -20.31
N ALA A 65 16.57 18.39 -21.56
CA ALA A 65 17.42 19.48 -22.02
C ALA A 65 16.69 20.84 -22.07
N GLY A 66 15.43 20.89 -21.64
CA GLY A 66 14.62 22.11 -21.62
C GLY A 66 13.95 22.48 -22.94
N ARG A 67 14.01 21.60 -23.98
CA ARG A 67 13.42 21.84 -25.29
C ARG A 67 11.99 21.36 -25.36
N LEU A 68 11.13 22.09 -26.06
CA LEU A 68 9.78 21.63 -26.37
C LEU A 68 9.82 20.57 -27.47
N VAL A 69 9.27 19.41 -27.19
CA VAL A 69 9.19 18.27 -28.12
C VAL A 69 7.78 17.67 -28.09
N PRO A 70 7.32 17.04 -29.18
CA PRO A 70 6.04 16.30 -29.16
C PRO A 70 6.00 15.27 -28.05
N LEU A 71 4.84 15.11 -27.42
CA LEU A 71 4.63 14.08 -26.41
C LEU A 71 4.34 12.75 -27.10
N ILE A 72 5.35 11.91 -27.21
CA ILE A 72 5.22 10.55 -27.71
C ILE A 72 5.28 9.58 -26.53
N PHE A 73 4.29 8.69 -26.41
CA PHE A 73 4.26 7.73 -25.31
C PHE A 73 5.36 6.69 -25.44
N ASN A 74 6.10 6.49 -24.35
CA ASN A 74 7.07 5.40 -24.26
C ASN A 74 6.36 4.03 -24.06
N PRO A 75 7.06 2.89 -24.19
CA PRO A 75 6.44 1.57 -24.08
C PRO A 75 5.66 1.33 -22.78
N ALA A 76 6.14 1.84 -21.65
CA ALA A 76 5.45 1.71 -20.37
C ALA A 76 4.13 2.53 -20.36
N GLN A 77 4.16 3.74 -20.90
CA GLN A 77 2.98 4.60 -21.03
C GLN A 77 1.97 4.02 -22.03
N LEU A 78 2.43 3.40 -23.12
CA LEU A 78 1.58 2.69 -24.06
C LEU A 78 0.89 1.47 -23.42
N ARG A 79 1.58 0.73 -22.56
CA ARG A 79 0.99 -0.38 -21.80
C ARG A 79 -0.10 0.11 -20.84
N LEU A 80 0.10 1.25 -20.19
CA LEU A 80 -0.96 1.90 -19.40
C LEU A 80 -2.15 2.28 -20.27
N TYR A 81 -1.90 2.90 -21.43
CA TYR A 81 -2.95 3.32 -22.35
C TYR A 81 -3.76 2.12 -22.87
N GLN A 82 -3.11 1.03 -23.24
CA GLN A 82 -3.76 -0.21 -23.68
C GLN A 82 -4.67 -0.80 -22.59
N GLU A 83 -4.25 -0.74 -21.33
CA GLU A 83 -5.08 -1.20 -20.20
C GLU A 83 -6.30 -0.29 -19.99
N ILE A 84 -6.15 1.02 -20.19
CA ILE A 84 -7.27 1.97 -20.15
C ILE A 84 -8.28 1.63 -21.25
N GLU A 85 -7.83 1.46 -22.50
CA GLU A 85 -8.70 1.08 -23.61
C GLU A 85 -9.40 -0.26 -23.38
N ARG A 86 -8.70 -1.24 -22.82
CA ARG A 86 -9.26 -2.55 -22.48
C ARG A 86 -10.43 -2.44 -21.49
N GLN A 87 -10.30 -1.63 -20.45
CA GLN A 87 -11.37 -1.43 -19.46
C GLN A 87 -12.54 -0.67 -20.06
N GLN A 88 -12.28 0.38 -20.84
CA GLN A 88 -13.30 1.17 -21.52
C GLN A 88 -14.07 0.34 -22.55
N ALA A 89 -13.39 -0.46 -23.37
CA ALA A 89 -14.01 -1.37 -24.33
C ALA A 89 -14.91 -2.43 -23.65
N ALA A 90 -14.59 -2.81 -22.42
CA ALA A 90 -15.42 -3.69 -21.61
C ALA A 90 -16.61 -2.96 -20.92
N GLY A 91 -16.82 -1.66 -21.17
CA GLY A 91 -17.87 -0.86 -20.53
C GLY A 91 -17.69 -0.68 -19.02
N ARG A 92 -16.47 -0.75 -18.51
CA ARG A 92 -16.16 -0.63 -17.07
C ARG A 92 -15.49 0.69 -16.75
N PRO A 93 -15.66 1.21 -15.52
CA PRO A 93 -14.84 2.29 -15.01
C PRO A 93 -13.35 1.92 -15.09
N VAL A 94 -12.51 2.89 -15.43
CA VAL A 94 -11.06 2.67 -15.41
C VAL A 94 -10.56 2.76 -13.96
N ARG A 95 -9.95 1.66 -13.49
CA ARG A 95 -9.37 1.55 -12.14
C ARG A 95 -8.01 0.87 -12.27
N ILE A 96 -6.95 1.64 -12.07
CA ILE A 96 -5.58 1.14 -12.25
C ILE A 96 -4.72 1.58 -11.06
N ILE A 97 -3.93 0.64 -10.53
CA ILE A 97 -2.89 0.90 -9.54
C ILE A 97 -1.52 0.55 -10.14
N ILE A 98 -0.60 1.50 -10.09
CA ILE A 98 0.72 1.41 -10.73
C ILE A 98 1.81 1.41 -9.65
N LEU A 99 2.56 0.31 -9.59
CA LEU A 99 3.83 0.23 -8.90
C LEU A 99 4.95 0.36 -9.94
N LYS A 100 5.86 1.29 -9.75
CA LYS A 100 6.82 1.66 -10.78
C LYS A 100 8.21 1.94 -10.24
N ALA A 101 9.22 1.79 -11.08
CA ALA A 101 10.52 2.42 -10.88
C ALA A 101 10.39 3.96 -11.02
N ARG A 102 11.37 4.68 -10.48
CA ARG A 102 11.40 6.15 -10.51
C ARG A 102 11.52 6.68 -11.95
N GLN A 103 10.94 7.86 -12.22
CA GLN A 103 11.07 8.65 -13.47
C GLN A 103 10.60 7.96 -14.77
N VAL A 104 9.70 7.00 -14.73
CA VAL A 104 9.14 6.36 -15.94
C VAL A 104 8.16 7.25 -16.71
N GLY A 105 7.76 8.40 -16.14
CA GLY A 105 6.97 9.42 -16.82
C GLY A 105 5.45 9.24 -16.72
N PHE A 106 4.94 8.41 -15.81
CA PHE A 106 3.49 8.18 -15.66
C PHE A 106 2.70 9.43 -15.28
N SER A 107 3.20 10.26 -14.36
CA SER A 107 2.51 11.51 -14.00
C SER A 107 2.31 12.44 -15.22
N THR A 108 3.22 12.38 -16.22
CA THR A 108 3.08 13.11 -17.49
C THR A 108 2.00 12.51 -18.37
N ALA A 109 2.00 11.18 -18.52
CA ALA A 109 1.01 10.47 -19.33
C ALA A 109 -0.41 10.66 -18.77
N VAL A 110 -0.58 10.52 -17.44
CA VAL A 110 -1.88 10.71 -16.77
C VAL A 110 -2.35 12.16 -16.91
N ALA A 111 -1.45 13.14 -16.75
CA ALA A 111 -1.79 14.56 -16.97
C ALA A 111 -2.24 14.83 -18.42
N ALA A 112 -1.62 14.17 -19.41
CA ALA A 112 -2.01 14.31 -20.82
C ALA A 112 -3.38 13.68 -21.11
N LEU A 113 -3.64 12.49 -20.56
CA LEU A 113 -4.93 11.82 -20.65
C LEU A 113 -6.06 12.65 -20.01
N PHE A 114 -5.79 13.23 -18.84
CA PHE A 114 -6.77 14.08 -18.15
C PHE A 114 -6.99 15.41 -18.87
N TYR A 115 -5.94 15.97 -19.46
CA TYR A 115 -6.05 17.15 -20.31
C TYR A 115 -6.91 16.83 -21.55
N GLU A 116 -6.59 15.78 -22.28
CA GLU A 116 -7.36 15.32 -23.46
C GLU A 116 -8.86 15.19 -23.11
N ARG A 117 -9.18 14.42 -22.06
CA ARG A 117 -10.57 14.21 -21.62
C ARG A 117 -11.27 15.50 -21.23
N SER A 118 -10.58 16.39 -20.50
CA SER A 118 -11.17 17.67 -20.06
C SER A 118 -11.28 18.70 -21.18
N ALA A 119 -10.40 18.64 -22.18
CA ALA A 119 -10.38 19.58 -23.30
C ALA A 119 -11.30 19.19 -24.45
N ARG A 120 -11.74 17.92 -24.51
CA ARG A 120 -12.60 17.40 -25.60
C ARG A 120 -14.02 17.02 -25.16
N HIS A 121 -14.23 16.79 -23.87
CA HIS A 121 -15.53 16.35 -23.35
C HIS A 121 -16.12 17.38 -22.39
N ALA A 122 -17.40 17.68 -22.58
CA ALA A 122 -18.12 18.61 -21.71
C ALA A 122 -18.37 18.01 -20.32
N ASN A 123 -18.50 18.88 -19.32
CA ASN A 123 -18.82 18.57 -17.93
C ASN A 123 -17.84 17.59 -17.26
N THR A 124 -16.60 17.55 -17.72
CA THR A 124 -15.56 16.63 -17.21
C THR A 124 -14.76 17.29 -16.08
N ASN A 125 -14.76 16.67 -14.92
CA ASN A 125 -14.07 17.12 -13.71
C ASN A 125 -12.88 16.24 -13.43
N SER A 126 -11.66 16.75 -13.63
CA SER A 126 -10.42 16.06 -13.39
C SER A 126 -9.72 16.61 -12.15
N MET A 127 -9.27 15.73 -11.26
CA MET A 127 -8.53 16.09 -10.05
C MET A 127 -7.21 15.34 -9.97
N ILE A 128 -6.15 16.07 -9.62
CA ILE A 128 -4.80 15.53 -9.37
C ILE A 128 -4.47 15.79 -7.92
N VAL A 129 -4.12 14.74 -7.18
CA VAL A 129 -3.71 14.83 -5.77
C VAL A 129 -2.32 14.24 -5.64
N ALA A 130 -1.39 14.96 -5.00
CA ALA A 130 -0.04 14.48 -4.73
C ALA A 130 0.36 14.72 -3.26
N HIS A 131 1.42 14.05 -2.83
CA HIS A 131 1.90 14.06 -1.44
C HIS A 131 2.35 15.44 -0.94
N LYS A 132 2.77 16.34 -1.85
CA LYS A 132 3.23 17.72 -1.54
C LYS A 132 2.66 18.72 -2.53
N ALA A 133 2.47 19.95 -2.07
CA ALA A 133 1.95 21.04 -2.91
C ALA A 133 2.84 21.30 -4.14
N GLU A 134 4.16 21.22 -4.00
CA GLU A 134 5.12 21.38 -5.11
C GLU A 134 4.96 20.28 -6.16
N ALA A 135 4.75 19.03 -5.72
CA ALA A 135 4.54 17.90 -6.63
C ALA A 135 3.22 18.06 -7.41
N SER A 136 2.14 18.45 -6.73
CA SER A 136 0.86 18.78 -7.37
C SER A 136 1.01 19.90 -8.40
N ALA A 137 1.70 20.98 -8.02
CA ALA A 137 1.96 22.12 -8.92
C ALA A 137 2.81 21.73 -10.13
N ASN A 138 3.80 20.85 -9.95
CA ASN A 138 4.64 20.36 -11.05
C ASN A 138 3.83 19.52 -12.05
N ILE A 139 2.96 18.62 -11.59
CA ILE A 139 2.10 17.85 -12.49
C ILE A 139 1.11 18.79 -13.21
N PHE A 140 0.56 19.76 -12.50
CA PHE A 140 -0.39 20.71 -13.06
C PHE A 140 0.23 21.66 -14.09
N SER A 141 1.50 22.04 -13.92
CA SER A 141 2.23 22.86 -14.89
C SER A 141 2.29 22.20 -16.26
N LYS A 142 2.34 20.86 -16.31
CA LYS A 142 2.26 20.09 -17.56
C LYS A 142 0.90 20.26 -18.26
N ALA A 143 -0.20 20.19 -17.50
CA ALA A 143 -1.53 20.42 -18.07
C ALA A 143 -1.69 21.85 -18.64
N LYS A 144 -1.07 22.85 -17.99
CA LYS A 144 -1.02 24.23 -18.51
C LYS A 144 -0.18 24.31 -19.79
N LEU A 145 0.98 23.65 -19.79
CA LEU A 145 1.85 23.59 -20.98
C LEU A 145 1.11 22.95 -22.15
N PHE A 146 0.38 21.86 -21.94
CA PHE A 146 -0.44 21.24 -22.98
C PHE A 146 -1.47 22.19 -23.56
N TYR A 147 -2.15 22.97 -22.71
CA TYR A 147 -3.07 24.00 -23.18
C TYR A 147 -2.35 25.08 -24.01
N GLU A 148 -1.19 25.57 -23.56
CA GLU A 148 -0.46 26.65 -24.18
C GLU A 148 0.17 26.25 -25.53
N THR A 149 0.60 25.00 -25.65
CA THR A 149 1.28 24.47 -26.83
C THR A 149 0.35 23.80 -27.84
N SER A 150 -0.86 23.43 -27.45
CA SER A 150 -1.85 22.85 -28.38
C SER A 150 -2.20 23.82 -29.50
N PRO A 151 -2.52 23.34 -30.70
CA PRO A 151 -3.04 24.16 -31.80
C PRO A 151 -4.29 24.93 -31.38
N PRO A 152 -4.52 26.17 -31.87
CA PRO A 152 -5.71 26.95 -31.53
C PRO A 152 -7.04 26.24 -31.81
N SER A 153 -7.09 25.40 -32.84
CA SER A 153 -8.26 24.59 -33.22
C SER A 153 -8.62 23.53 -32.18
N CYS A 154 -7.67 23.11 -31.36
CA CYS A 154 -7.84 22.08 -30.31
C CYS A 154 -7.98 22.66 -28.90
N ARG A 155 -7.88 24.01 -28.77
CA ARG A 155 -7.97 24.66 -27.45
C ARG A 155 -9.42 24.98 -27.10
N PRO A 156 -9.95 24.46 -25.98
CA PRO A 156 -11.25 24.89 -25.50
C PRO A 156 -11.21 26.33 -25.00
N MET A 157 -12.38 26.99 -24.93
CA MET A 157 -12.49 28.28 -24.27
C MET A 157 -12.04 28.17 -22.82
N LYS A 158 -11.26 29.15 -22.34
CA LYS A 158 -10.68 29.15 -21.01
C LYS A 158 -11.13 30.37 -20.22
N ARG A 159 -11.86 30.14 -19.12
CA ARG A 159 -12.35 31.19 -18.23
C ARG A 159 -11.38 31.48 -17.08
N ALA A 160 -10.73 30.45 -16.55
CA ALA A 160 -9.75 30.60 -15.47
C ALA A 160 -8.52 29.72 -15.68
N SER A 161 -7.36 30.27 -15.31
CA SER A 161 -6.10 29.55 -15.21
C SER A 161 -5.32 30.15 -14.04
N ASN A 162 -5.44 29.56 -12.86
CA ASN A 162 -4.79 30.01 -11.64
C ASN A 162 -3.78 28.97 -11.13
N ALA A 163 -3.32 29.07 -9.89
CA ALA A 163 -2.36 28.14 -9.32
C ALA A 163 -2.93 26.73 -9.08
N ARG A 164 -4.27 26.57 -8.99
CA ARG A 164 -4.93 25.32 -8.60
C ARG A 164 -5.95 24.78 -9.59
N GLU A 165 -6.39 25.61 -10.53
CA GLU A 165 -7.48 25.24 -11.43
C GLU A 165 -7.28 25.77 -12.84
N LEU A 166 -7.61 24.93 -13.81
CA LEU A 166 -7.76 25.27 -15.23
C LEU A 166 -9.22 24.96 -15.62
N LEU A 167 -9.99 26.04 -15.92
CA LEU A 167 -11.43 25.96 -16.16
C LEU A 167 -11.75 26.27 -17.62
N PHE A 168 -12.41 25.33 -18.30
CA PHE A 168 -12.78 25.40 -19.71
C PHE A 168 -14.25 25.82 -19.86
N GLU A 169 -14.49 27.10 -19.68
CA GLU A 169 -15.79 27.77 -19.84
C GLU A 169 -15.65 29.01 -20.72
N ASN A 170 -16.80 29.53 -21.14
CA ASN A 170 -16.84 30.82 -21.85
C ASN A 170 -16.29 31.94 -20.94
N PRO A 171 -15.24 32.67 -21.36
CA PRO A 171 -14.61 33.71 -20.58
C PRO A 171 -15.43 35.01 -20.49
N SER A 172 -16.53 35.16 -21.23
CA SER A 172 -17.30 36.38 -21.25
C SER A 172 -17.87 36.77 -19.86
N ASN A 173 -17.83 38.05 -19.56
CA ASN A 173 -18.44 38.59 -18.36
C ASN A 173 -19.99 38.78 -18.50
N LYS A 174 -20.54 38.70 -19.72
CA LYS A 174 -21.95 38.85 -19.99
C LYS A 174 -22.67 37.52 -19.84
N GLN A 175 -23.70 37.48 -19.00
CA GLN A 175 -24.48 36.28 -18.74
C GLN A 175 -25.13 35.71 -20.01
N ALA A 176 -25.70 36.57 -20.85
CA ALA A 176 -26.36 36.14 -22.08
C ALA A 176 -25.43 35.43 -23.07
N GLU A 177 -24.16 35.84 -23.14
CA GLU A 177 -23.15 35.18 -23.99
C GLU A 177 -22.78 33.80 -23.43
N ARG A 178 -22.71 33.65 -22.10
CA ARG A 178 -22.44 32.35 -21.43
C ARG A 178 -23.64 31.42 -21.52
N ASP A 179 -24.86 31.96 -21.51
CA ASP A 179 -26.08 31.14 -21.66
C ASP A 179 -26.23 30.64 -23.10
N ALA A 180 -25.78 31.45 -24.09
CA ALA A 180 -25.79 31.06 -25.50
C ALA A 180 -24.70 30.03 -25.83
N ASP A 181 -23.50 30.18 -25.25
CA ASP A 181 -22.39 29.23 -25.39
C ASP A 181 -21.61 29.14 -24.05
N PRO A 182 -21.91 28.12 -23.25
CA PRO A 182 -21.24 27.98 -21.94
C PRO A 182 -19.81 27.49 -22.02
N GLY A 183 -19.31 27.07 -23.17
CA GLY A 183 -18.09 26.31 -23.31
C GLY A 183 -18.25 24.86 -22.79
N LEU A 184 -17.15 24.19 -22.47
CA LEU A 184 -17.20 22.79 -22.06
C LEU A 184 -17.68 22.56 -20.62
N ARG A 185 -17.63 23.55 -19.74
CA ARG A 185 -17.87 23.40 -18.30
C ARG A 185 -17.00 22.33 -17.65
N SER A 186 -15.85 22.07 -18.23
CA SER A 186 -14.88 21.07 -17.77
C SER A 186 -13.73 21.74 -17.05
N LYS A 187 -13.09 21.02 -16.13
CA LYS A 187 -11.98 21.58 -15.37
C LYS A 187 -10.95 20.54 -14.95
N ILE A 188 -9.72 21.02 -14.76
CA ILE A 188 -8.62 20.29 -14.13
C ILE A 188 -8.23 21.05 -12.88
N ARG A 189 -8.21 20.40 -11.73
CA ARG A 189 -7.78 21.01 -10.47
C ARG A 189 -6.78 20.14 -9.73
N ILE A 190 -5.99 20.78 -8.87
CA ILE A 190 -5.02 20.08 -8.01
C ILE A 190 -5.35 20.27 -6.54
N GLU A 191 -5.05 19.23 -5.78
CA GLU A 191 -5.11 19.23 -4.32
C GLU A 191 -3.83 18.60 -3.75
N THR A 192 -3.62 18.82 -2.45
CA THR A 192 -2.52 18.18 -1.72
C THR A 192 -3.11 17.17 -0.74
N ALA A 193 -2.48 16.01 -0.61
CA ALA A 193 -2.86 14.99 0.37
C ALA A 193 -2.87 15.56 1.80
N GLY A 194 -3.85 15.12 2.61
CA GLY A 194 -4.03 15.62 3.99
C GLY A 194 -4.84 16.92 4.11
N ALA A 195 -5.31 17.52 3.02
CA ALA A 195 -6.27 18.62 3.10
C ALA A 195 -7.62 18.09 3.61
N LYS A 196 -8.13 18.68 4.71
CA LYS A 196 -9.34 18.21 5.42
C LYS A 196 -10.60 18.12 4.57
N ASP A 197 -10.66 18.82 3.42
CA ASP A 197 -11.83 18.91 2.53
C ASP A 197 -11.55 18.38 1.11
N ALA A 198 -10.48 17.62 0.91
CA ALA A 198 -10.17 17.04 -0.39
C ALA A 198 -11.33 16.15 -0.88
N GLY A 199 -11.91 16.51 -2.02
CA GLY A 199 -12.97 15.71 -2.68
C GLY A 199 -14.40 15.94 -2.21
N ARG A 200 -14.66 16.64 -1.10
CA ARG A 200 -16.02 16.73 -0.50
C ARG A 200 -17.03 17.59 -1.26
N SER A 201 -16.63 18.40 -2.23
CA SER A 201 -17.50 19.44 -2.80
C SER A 201 -17.89 19.27 -4.27
N ALA A 202 -17.43 18.21 -4.96
CA ALA A 202 -17.75 18.03 -6.38
C ALA A 202 -17.61 16.58 -6.83
N THR A 203 -18.45 16.16 -7.76
CA THR A 203 -18.28 14.89 -8.49
C THR A 203 -16.97 14.91 -9.29
N ILE A 204 -16.18 13.85 -9.17
CA ILE A 204 -14.88 13.69 -9.84
C ILE A 204 -15.03 12.62 -10.91
N HIS A 205 -14.73 12.93 -12.17
CA HIS A 205 -14.75 11.97 -13.26
C HIS A 205 -13.38 11.31 -13.49
N ASN A 206 -12.32 12.09 -13.35
CA ASN A 206 -10.94 11.60 -13.49
C ASN A 206 -10.15 11.95 -12.22
N LEU A 207 -9.60 10.95 -11.55
CA LEU A 207 -8.86 11.09 -10.30
C LEU A 207 -7.46 10.49 -10.45
N HIS A 208 -6.44 11.32 -10.24
CA HIS A 208 -5.05 10.90 -10.22
C HIS A 208 -4.49 11.02 -8.79
N LEU A 209 -4.10 9.90 -8.20
CA LEU A 209 -3.46 9.81 -6.89
C LEU A 209 -1.97 9.54 -7.10
N SER A 210 -1.18 10.61 -7.08
CA SER A 210 0.27 10.54 -7.36
C SER A 210 1.07 10.36 -6.08
N GLU A 211 1.98 9.40 -6.09
CA GLU A 211 2.86 9.03 -4.98
C GLU A 211 2.09 8.71 -3.68
N LEU A 212 1.03 7.87 -3.79
CA LEU A 212 0.14 7.51 -2.68
C LEU A 212 0.90 6.87 -1.51
N ALA A 213 2.00 6.14 -1.76
CA ALA A 213 2.81 5.52 -0.71
C ALA A 213 3.43 6.52 0.28
N PHE A 214 3.50 7.82 -0.11
CA PHE A 214 4.10 8.89 0.71
C PHE A 214 3.06 9.85 1.31
N TRP A 215 1.76 9.52 1.23
CA TRP A 215 0.73 10.41 1.74
C TRP A 215 0.59 10.31 3.26
N PRO A 216 0.48 11.45 3.96
CA PRO A 216 0.01 11.44 5.34
C PRO A 216 -1.49 11.09 5.35
N HIS A 217 -1.93 10.30 6.32
CA HIS A 217 -3.35 9.89 6.46
C HIS A 217 -3.97 9.35 5.16
N ALA A 218 -3.21 8.51 4.44
CA ALA A 218 -3.56 8.04 3.09
C ALA A 218 -4.91 7.32 3.05
N GLU A 219 -5.22 6.49 4.05
CA GLU A 219 -6.46 5.72 4.14
C GLU A 219 -7.69 6.64 4.19
N GLU A 220 -7.70 7.60 5.13
CA GLU A 220 -8.82 8.53 5.30
C GLU A 220 -9.02 9.43 4.08
N THR A 221 -7.91 9.93 3.52
CA THR A 221 -7.93 10.81 2.34
C THR A 221 -8.43 10.06 1.11
N MET A 222 -7.94 8.84 0.88
CA MET A 222 -8.37 8.00 -0.23
C MET A 222 -9.86 7.64 -0.11
N LEU A 223 -10.33 7.25 1.08
CA LEU A 223 -11.75 6.96 1.32
C LEU A 223 -12.63 8.15 0.96
N SER A 224 -12.26 9.36 1.38
CA SER A 224 -13.00 10.59 1.07
C SER A 224 -13.04 10.89 -0.43
N LEU A 225 -11.91 10.75 -1.12
CA LEU A 225 -11.80 11.00 -2.56
C LEU A 225 -12.60 9.99 -3.38
N MET A 226 -12.52 8.71 -3.03
CA MET A 226 -13.23 7.64 -3.75
C MET A 226 -14.76 7.77 -3.65
N GLN A 227 -15.30 8.30 -2.54
CA GLN A 227 -16.73 8.59 -2.41
C GLN A 227 -17.21 9.69 -3.37
N ALA A 228 -16.32 10.58 -3.83
CA ALA A 228 -16.64 11.62 -4.80
C ALA A 228 -16.58 11.15 -6.27
N VAL A 229 -16.11 9.92 -6.53
CA VAL A 229 -16.00 9.34 -7.87
C VAL A 229 -17.19 8.39 -8.11
N PRO A 230 -18.09 8.67 -9.06
CA PRO A 230 -19.17 7.77 -9.41
C PRO A 230 -18.63 6.43 -9.97
N HIS A 231 -19.40 5.37 -9.77
CA HIS A 231 -19.17 4.10 -10.44
C HIS A 231 -19.81 4.12 -11.84
N ASP A 232 -19.20 4.88 -12.76
CA ASP A 232 -19.68 5.09 -14.12
C ASP A 232 -18.55 4.73 -15.11
N PRO A 233 -18.85 4.06 -16.26
CA PRO A 233 -17.85 3.69 -17.26
C PRO A 233 -16.97 4.84 -17.76
N ASN A 234 -17.48 6.08 -17.72
CA ASN A 234 -16.72 7.26 -18.12
C ASN A 234 -15.77 7.77 -17.03
N THR A 235 -15.71 7.14 -15.87
CA THR A 235 -14.80 7.57 -14.80
C THR A 235 -13.47 6.84 -14.84
N MET A 236 -12.41 7.54 -14.42
CA MET A 236 -11.04 7.02 -14.42
C MET A 236 -10.36 7.35 -13.10
N VAL A 237 -9.86 6.34 -12.40
CA VAL A 237 -9.00 6.50 -11.23
C VAL A 237 -7.66 5.81 -11.49
N ILE A 238 -6.59 6.58 -11.43
CA ILE A 238 -5.23 6.08 -11.58
C ILE A 238 -4.45 6.41 -10.31
N ILE A 239 -3.98 5.37 -9.64
CA ILE A 239 -3.07 5.43 -8.50
C ILE A 239 -1.68 5.11 -9.01
N GLU A 240 -0.67 5.94 -8.71
CA GLU A 240 0.71 5.62 -9.08
C GLU A 240 1.67 5.97 -7.94
N SER A 241 2.63 5.08 -7.69
CA SER A 241 3.69 5.33 -6.72
C SER A 241 4.92 4.46 -6.97
N THR A 242 6.09 4.93 -6.51
CA THR A 242 7.15 4.02 -6.07
C THR A 242 6.76 3.43 -4.72
N ALA A 243 7.37 2.33 -4.33
CA ALA A 243 7.11 1.74 -3.02
C ALA A 243 7.71 2.60 -1.88
N ASN A 244 7.09 2.52 -0.72
CA ASN A 244 7.58 3.16 0.51
C ASN A 244 7.40 2.20 1.70
N GLY A 245 8.01 1.02 1.61
CA GLY A 245 7.91 -0.03 2.62
C GLY A 245 6.66 -0.89 2.55
N VAL A 246 6.69 -1.91 3.38
CA VAL A 246 5.57 -2.83 3.62
C VAL A 246 4.64 -2.20 4.66
N GLY A 247 3.35 -2.33 4.47
CA GLY A 247 2.34 -1.63 5.28
C GLY A 247 1.77 -0.43 4.51
N GLY A 248 1.20 0.54 5.13
CA GLY A 248 0.63 1.72 4.49
C GLY A 248 -0.50 1.42 3.47
N GLU A 249 -1.21 2.48 3.05
CA GLU A 249 -2.39 2.32 2.21
C GLU A 249 -2.06 1.84 0.80
N PHE A 250 -0.99 2.35 0.18
CA PHE A 250 -0.60 1.95 -1.16
C PHE A 250 -0.27 0.46 -1.26
N HIS A 251 0.49 -0.07 -0.28
CA HIS A 251 0.83 -1.50 -0.22
C HIS A 251 -0.42 -2.36 -0.03
N ARG A 252 -1.34 -1.97 0.88
CA ARG A 252 -2.62 -2.67 1.08
C ARG A 252 -3.47 -2.71 -0.19
N GLN A 253 -3.62 -1.58 -0.88
CA GLN A 253 -4.36 -1.51 -2.14
C GLN A 253 -3.70 -2.33 -3.24
N TRP A 254 -2.36 -2.31 -3.32
CA TRP A 254 -1.60 -3.14 -4.24
C TRP A 254 -1.86 -4.64 -4.03
N LEU A 255 -1.72 -5.12 -2.78
CA LEU A 255 -1.98 -6.53 -2.46
C LEU A 255 -3.41 -6.95 -2.75
N ARG A 256 -4.40 -6.11 -2.41
CA ARG A 256 -5.82 -6.38 -2.75
C ARG A 256 -6.03 -6.47 -4.26
N ALA A 257 -5.39 -5.60 -5.02
CA ALA A 257 -5.47 -5.61 -6.47
C ALA A 257 -4.83 -6.91 -7.06
N VAL A 258 -3.65 -7.29 -6.59
CA VAL A 258 -2.96 -8.53 -7.01
C VAL A 258 -3.78 -9.78 -6.70
N ARG A 259 -4.49 -9.80 -5.56
CA ARG A 259 -5.37 -10.92 -5.16
C ARG A 259 -6.73 -10.91 -5.85
N GLY A 260 -7.04 -9.90 -6.66
CA GLY A 260 -8.37 -9.73 -7.27
C GLY A 260 -9.47 -9.37 -6.26
N GLU A 261 -9.11 -8.80 -5.11
CA GLU A 261 -10.02 -8.39 -4.02
C GLU A 261 -10.47 -6.93 -4.15
N SER A 262 -10.08 -6.25 -5.22
CA SER A 262 -10.46 -4.87 -5.54
C SER A 262 -10.78 -4.72 -7.02
N GLU A 263 -11.43 -3.62 -7.39
CA GLU A 263 -11.69 -3.28 -8.80
C GLU A 263 -10.45 -2.74 -9.54
N PHE A 264 -9.36 -2.46 -8.83
CA PHE A 264 -8.13 -1.96 -9.41
C PHE A 264 -7.34 -3.06 -10.11
N VAL A 265 -6.85 -2.75 -11.32
CA VAL A 265 -5.92 -3.61 -12.06
C VAL A 265 -4.49 -3.20 -11.70
N PRO A 266 -3.67 -4.12 -11.17
CA PRO A 266 -2.29 -3.82 -10.82
C PRO A 266 -1.39 -3.84 -12.06
N LEU A 267 -0.59 -2.80 -12.24
CA LEU A 267 0.45 -2.71 -13.26
C LEU A 267 1.79 -2.47 -12.59
N PHE A 268 2.73 -3.36 -12.81
CA PHE A 268 4.11 -3.20 -12.35
C PHE A 268 5.03 -2.83 -13.51
N PHE A 269 5.92 -1.84 -13.26
CA PHE A 269 6.90 -1.37 -14.24
C PHE A 269 8.29 -1.36 -13.60
N PRO A 270 9.07 -2.43 -13.82
CA PRO A 270 10.44 -2.54 -13.32
C PRO A 270 11.39 -1.58 -14.05
N TRP A 271 12.53 -1.31 -13.41
CA TRP A 271 13.53 -0.41 -13.99
C TRP A 271 14.08 -0.92 -15.32
N TRP A 272 14.24 -2.20 -15.48
CA TRP A 272 14.89 -2.82 -16.64
C TRP A 272 14.03 -2.79 -17.92
N GLU A 273 12.73 -2.55 -17.83
CA GLU A 273 11.88 -2.27 -18.99
C GLU A 273 12.12 -0.85 -19.57
N HIS A 274 12.79 0.04 -18.83
CA HIS A 274 12.97 1.42 -19.25
C HIS A 274 14.19 1.59 -20.15
N ARG A 275 13.98 2.03 -21.40
CA ARG A 275 15.03 2.13 -22.43
C ARG A 275 16.18 3.06 -22.07
N GLU A 276 15.97 4.05 -21.23
CA GLU A 276 17.00 5.01 -20.80
C GLU A 276 17.92 4.46 -19.70
N TYR A 277 17.60 3.34 -19.08
CA TYR A 277 18.39 2.76 -17.99
C TYR A 277 19.43 1.78 -18.53
N ARG A 278 20.32 2.30 -19.36
CA ARG A 278 21.38 1.56 -20.05
C ARG A 278 22.63 2.41 -20.17
N LEU A 279 23.81 1.81 -20.05
CA LEU A 279 25.10 2.42 -20.27
C LEU A 279 25.93 1.56 -21.22
N GLU A 280 26.24 2.11 -22.39
CA GLU A 280 27.08 1.42 -23.39
C GLU A 280 28.56 1.45 -22.96
N ALA A 281 29.33 0.45 -23.43
CA ALA A 281 30.74 0.29 -23.04
C ALA A 281 31.67 1.45 -23.48
N ASN A 282 31.29 2.21 -24.52
CA ASN A 282 32.12 3.25 -25.11
C ASN A 282 31.77 4.66 -24.59
N LEU A 283 31.79 4.87 -23.30
CA LEU A 283 31.55 6.19 -22.70
C LEU A 283 32.83 7.07 -22.67
N PRO A 284 32.70 8.41 -22.81
CA PRO A 284 33.81 9.33 -22.56
C PRO A 284 34.42 9.09 -21.19
N SER A 285 35.74 9.22 -21.09
CA SER A 285 36.62 8.80 -19.98
C SER A 285 36.29 9.26 -18.55
N GLY A 286 35.23 10.08 -18.34
CA GLY A 286 34.77 10.50 -17.00
C GLY A 286 33.69 9.59 -16.39
N GLN A 287 32.86 8.92 -17.21
CA GLN A 287 31.80 8.02 -16.72
C GLN A 287 32.22 6.56 -16.67
N ALA A 288 33.20 6.17 -17.48
CA ALA A 288 33.75 4.82 -17.51
C ALA A 288 34.47 4.41 -16.20
N ALA A 289 34.97 5.37 -15.43
CA ALA A 289 35.70 5.13 -14.19
C ALA A 289 34.83 4.53 -13.05
N TYR A 290 33.51 4.71 -13.12
CA TYR A 290 32.57 4.20 -12.11
C TYR A 290 32.04 2.79 -12.44
N CYS A 291 32.18 2.36 -13.70
CA CYS A 291 31.62 1.10 -14.18
C CYS A 291 32.60 -0.07 -14.17
N VAL A 292 33.93 0.22 -14.10
CA VAL A 292 34.96 -0.81 -14.19
C VAL A 292 35.73 -0.89 -12.86
N GLY A 293 35.58 -2.00 -12.15
CA GLY A 293 36.54 -2.34 -11.10
C GLY A 293 37.97 -2.32 -11.69
N LYS A 294 38.87 -1.62 -11.03
CA LYS A 294 40.27 -1.32 -11.40
C LYS A 294 40.90 -2.32 -12.39
N GLY A 295 41.01 -1.91 -13.66
CA GLY A 295 41.76 -2.65 -14.67
C GLY A 295 41.21 -2.44 -16.07
N ALA A 296 41.72 -1.43 -16.79
CA ALA A 296 41.48 -1.32 -18.23
C ALA A 296 42.01 -2.57 -18.93
N GLY A 297 41.11 -3.46 -19.39
CA GLY A 297 41.46 -4.66 -20.16
C GLY A 297 40.96 -6.00 -19.63
N SER A 298 40.33 -6.09 -18.45
CA SER A 298 39.68 -7.31 -17.96
C SER A 298 38.23 -7.40 -18.40
N GLN A 299 37.77 -8.59 -18.83
CA GLN A 299 36.35 -8.90 -18.96
C GLN A 299 35.63 -8.49 -17.67
N GLU A 300 34.51 -7.77 -17.81
CA GLU A 300 33.69 -7.41 -16.65
C GLU A 300 33.22 -8.69 -15.95
N GLN A 301 33.60 -8.87 -14.70
CA GLN A 301 33.08 -9.95 -13.89
C GLN A 301 31.82 -9.46 -13.18
N TRP A 302 30.72 -10.16 -13.43
CA TRP A 302 29.46 -9.97 -12.73
C TRP A 302 29.48 -10.74 -11.42
N ASN A 303 28.95 -10.17 -10.35
CA ASN A 303 28.78 -10.87 -9.08
C ASN A 303 27.58 -11.83 -9.14
N ASP A 304 27.43 -12.70 -8.13
CA ASP A 304 26.36 -13.71 -8.10
C ASP A 304 24.96 -13.10 -8.18
N GLU A 305 24.73 -11.93 -7.60
CA GLU A 305 23.47 -11.19 -7.67
C GLU A 305 23.18 -10.69 -9.10
N GLU A 306 24.18 -10.15 -9.77
CA GLU A 306 24.06 -9.65 -11.13
C GLU A 306 23.85 -10.78 -12.14
N VAL A 307 24.50 -11.92 -11.91
CA VAL A 307 24.25 -13.14 -12.70
C VAL A 307 22.81 -13.62 -12.50
N ALA A 308 22.32 -13.66 -11.26
CA ALA A 308 20.93 -14.02 -10.98
C ALA A 308 19.94 -13.06 -11.67
N LEU A 309 20.20 -11.75 -11.65
CA LEU A 309 19.37 -10.76 -12.36
C LEU A 309 19.38 -10.97 -13.87
N GLN A 310 20.51 -11.40 -14.47
CA GLN A 310 20.56 -11.76 -15.89
C GLN A 310 19.72 -13.00 -16.20
N GLU A 311 19.79 -14.01 -15.34
CA GLU A 311 19.04 -15.26 -15.52
C GLU A 311 17.53 -15.04 -15.33
N ASP A 312 17.14 -14.29 -14.29
CA ASP A 312 15.73 -14.09 -13.92
C ASP A 312 15.00 -13.13 -14.87
N TYR A 313 15.68 -12.06 -15.33
CA TYR A 313 15.03 -10.97 -16.09
C TYR A 313 15.60 -10.75 -17.49
N GLY A 314 16.61 -11.53 -17.91
CA GLY A 314 17.23 -11.41 -19.23
C GLY A 314 17.99 -10.10 -19.42
N LEU A 315 18.60 -9.56 -18.34
CA LEU A 315 19.33 -8.30 -18.39
C LEU A 315 20.59 -8.42 -19.27
N ASP A 316 20.85 -7.38 -20.04
CA ASP A 316 22.10 -7.27 -20.78
C ASP A 316 23.17 -6.47 -20.01
N GLU A 317 24.40 -6.51 -20.53
CA GLU A 317 25.53 -5.84 -19.90
C GLU A 317 25.36 -4.33 -19.78
N ALA A 318 24.69 -3.67 -20.71
CA ALA A 318 24.47 -2.22 -20.67
C ALA A 318 23.54 -1.83 -19.51
N GLN A 319 22.55 -2.68 -19.20
CA GLN A 319 21.65 -2.52 -18.05
C GLN A 319 22.38 -2.75 -16.74
N LEU A 320 23.23 -3.78 -16.64
CA LEU A 320 24.02 -4.04 -15.43
C LEU A 320 25.06 -2.93 -15.18
N ARG A 321 25.69 -2.38 -16.23
CA ARG A 321 26.57 -1.20 -16.10
C ARG A 321 25.81 0.00 -15.58
N TRP A 322 24.61 0.26 -16.11
CA TRP A 322 23.75 1.34 -15.63
C TRP A 322 23.37 1.15 -14.16
N ARG A 323 23.03 -0.08 -13.74
CA ARG A 323 22.72 -0.41 -12.34
C ARG A 323 23.91 -0.07 -11.43
N ARG A 324 25.12 -0.53 -11.76
CA ARG A 324 26.35 -0.23 -10.99
C ARG A 324 26.61 1.27 -10.89
N TRP A 325 26.49 1.96 -12.02
CA TRP A 325 26.62 3.42 -12.05
C TRP A 325 25.59 4.10 -11.18
N CYS A 326 24.33 3.72 -11.28
CA CYS A 326 23.23 4.32 -10.52
C CYS A 326 23.41 4.09 -9.00
N ILE A 327 23.80 2.88 -8.60
CA ILE A 327 24.12 2.55 -7.19
C ILE A 327 25.23 3.47 -6.70
N SER A 328 26.33 3.61 -7.45
CA SER A 328 27.47 4.41 -7.04
C SER A 328 27.18 5.92 -7.04
N ALA A 329 26.58 6.44 -8.12
CA ALA A 329 26.42 7.88 -8.35
C ALA A 329 25.16 8.46 -7.70
N ASN A 330 24.03 7.73 -7.74
CA ASN A 330 22.73 8.25 -7.34
C ASN A 330 22.23 7.68 -6.00
N CYS A 331 22.69 6.49 -5.62
CA CYS A 331 22.27 5.82 -4.39
C CYS A 331 23.33 5.85 -3.28
N GLY A 332 24.44 6.55 -3.50
CA GLY A 332 25.52 6.70 -2.50
C GLY A 332 26.29 5.42 -2.23
N GLY A 333 26.33 4.50 -3.18
CA GLY A 333 26.97 3.18 -3.05
C GLY A 333 26.12 2.13 -2.34
N ASP A 334 24.84 2.43 -2.06
CA ASP A 334 23.92 1.58 -1.31
C ASP A 334 22.97 0.83 -2.27
N PRO A 335 23.10 -0.50 -2.43
CA PRO A 335 22.23 -1.31 -3.26
C PRO A 335 20.76 -1.31 -2.80
N ASP A 336 20.50 -1.22 -1.48
CA ASP A 336 19.13 -1.24 -0.95
C ASP A 336 18.37 0.03 -1.36
N ARG A 337 19.05 1.18 -1.43
CA ARG A 337 18.47 2.41 -2.00
C ARG A 337 18.18 2.29 -3.49
N PHE A 338 19.02 1.58 -4.24
CA PHE A 338 18.74 1.31 -5.65
C PHE A 338 17.47 0.48 -5.79
N THR A 339 17.38 -0.61 -5.05
CA THR A 339 16.24 -1.52 -5.06
C THR A 339 14.93 -0.81 -4.69
N GLN A 340 14.97 0.12 -3.73
CA GLN A 340 13.82 0.94 -3.36
C GLN A 340 13.29 1.81 -4.52
N GLU A 341 14.21 2.49 -5.23
CA GLU A 341 13.85 3.45 -6.28
C GLU A 341 13.71 2.80 -7.67
N TYR A 342 14.41 1.68 -7.87
CA TYR A 342 14.51 0.95 -9.12
C TYR A 342 14.32 -0.56 -8.91
N PRO A 343 13.12 -0.99 -8.46
CA PRO A 343 12.88 -2.40 -8.18
C PRO A 343 12.85 -3.25 -9.45
N ALA A 344 13.34 -4.50 -9.34
CA ALA A 344 13.24 -5.49 -10.40
C ALA A 344 11.95 -6.32 -10.29
N SER A 345 11.37 -6.45 -9.08
CA SER A 345 10.11 -7.14 -8.82
C SER A 345 9.22 -6.36 -7.85
N PRO A 346 7.90 -6.64 -7.79
CA PRO A 346 7.00 -5.99 -6.83
C PRO A 346 7.37 -6.26 -5.37
N ASP A 347 7.77 -7.49 -5.05
CA ASP A 347 8.14 -7.89 -3.68
C ASP A 347 9.39 -7.14 -3.23
N GLU A 348 10.39 -7.06 -4.10
CA GLU A 348 11.62 -6.30 -3.85
C GLU A 348 11.33 -4.80 -3.59
N ALA A 349 10.40 -4.20 -4.35
CA ALA A 349 10.04 -2.80 -4.21
C ALA A 349 9.62 -2.42 -2.78
N PHE A 350 8.83 -3.26 -2.15
CA PHE A 350 8.31 -2.99 -0.81
C PHE A 350 9.30 -3.36 0.31
N LEU A 351 10.24 -4.29 0.05
CA LEU A 351 11.16 -4.79 1.05
C LEU A 351 12.39 -3.88 1.31
N ALA A 352 12.74 -3.02 0.35
CA ALA A 352 14.02 -2.29 0.35
C ALA A 352 13.95 -0.84 0.85
N SER A 353 12.83 -0.37 1.43
CA SER A 353 12.66 1.05 1.74
C SER A 353 13.02 1.45 3.17
N GLY A 354 13.80 2.53 3.34
CA GLY A 354 14.12 3.16 4.63
C GLY A 354 15.47 2.77 5.22
N ARG A 355 15.67 3.00 6.54
CA ARG A 355 16.80 2.50 7.33
C ARG A 355 16.29 1.33 8.19
N PRO A 356 16.23 0.10 7.69
CA PRO A 356 15.65 -1.01 8.40
C PRO A 356 16.46 -1.35 9.65
N VAL A 357 15.77 -1.63 10.75
CA VAL A 357 16.38 -2.13 12.00
C VAL A 357 16.78 -3.60 11.84
N PHE A 358 15.98 -4.35 11.08
CA PHE A 358 16.17 -5.78 10.89
C PHE A 358 16.78 -6.10 9.53
N ALA A 359 17.51 -7.20 9.42
CA ALA A 359 18.18 -7.64 8.19
C ALA A 359 17.16 -7.91 7.06
N SER A 360 17.07 -7.02 6.07
CA SER A 360 16.08 -7.05 4.99
C SER A 360 16.09 -8.37 4.22
N ARG A 361 17.29 -8.92 3.91
CA ARG A 361 17.42 -10.21 3.21
C ARG A 361 16.88 -11.39 4.01
N ALA A 362 17.07 -11.41 5.33
CA ALA A 362 16.53 -12.45 6.20
C ALA A 362 15.01 -12.37 6.28
N LEU A 363 14.48 -11.14 6.41
CA LEU A 363 13.03 -10.90 6.41
C LEU A 363 12.38 -11.23 5.06
N ALA A 364 13.02 -10.92 3.94
CA ALA A 364 12.54 -11.29 2.61
C ALA A 364 12.43 -12.82 2.46
N LYS A 365 13.47 -13.56 2.88
CA LYS A 365 13.45 -15.03 2.92
C LYS A 365 12.33 -15.57 3.81
N ALA A 366 12.16 -14.99 5.01
CA ALA A 366 11.10 -15.38 5.93
C ALA A 366 9.71 -15.08 5.36
N TYR A 367 9.53 -13.91 4.71
CA TYR A 367 8.26 -13.51 4.09
C TYR A 367 7.85 -14.44 2.94
N ALA A 368 8.80 -14.83 2.09
CA ALA A 368 8.56 -15.80 1.01
C ALA A 368 8.22 -17.20 1.53
N ALA A 369 8.81 -17.61 2.68
CA ALA A 369 8.55 -18.89 3.32
C ALA A 369 7.30 -18.91 4.22
N ALA A 370 6.74 -17.74 4.55
CA ALA A 370 5.58 -17.61 5.42
C ALA A 370 4.31 -18.16 4.74
N GLY A 371 3.52 -18.90 5.51
CA GLY A 371 2.32 -19.59 5.05
C GLY A 371 1.03 -19.03 5.63
N GLU A 372 -0.07 -19.70 5.29
CA GLU A 372 -1.37 -19.45 5.92
C GLU A 372 -1.42 -20.14 7.31
N PRO A 373 -2.16 -19.56 8.28
CA PRO A 373 -2.33 -20.19 9.58
C PRO A 373 -3.08 -21.53 9.47
N LEU A 374 -2.72 -22.50 10.32
CA LEU A 374 -3.44 -23.76 10.44
C LEU A 374 -4.90 -23.56 10.87
N ALA A 375 -5.14 -22.54 11.69
CA ALA A 375 -6.47 -22.17 12.14
C ALA A 375 -6.53 -20.68 12.48
N ARG A 376 -7.70 -20.06 12.27
CA ARG A 376 -8.00 -18.70 12.69
C ARG A 376 -9.32 -18.67 13.44
N GLY A 377 -9.44 -17.87 14.49
CA GLY A 377 -10.67 -17.81 15.27
C GLY A 377 -10.57 -16.99 16.55
N GLU A 378 -11.48 -17.29 17.47
CA GLU A 378 -11.58 -16.70 18.81
C GLU A 378 -11.52 -17.81 19.88
N LEU A 379 -10.95 -17.49 21.04
CA LEU A 379 -10.90 -18.43 22.17
C LEU A 379 -12.09 -18.24 23.10
N GLU A 380 -12.74 -19.33 23.44
CA GLU A 380 -13.89 -19.36 24.33
C GLU A 380 -13.64 -20.29 25.53
N TRP A 381 -14.12 -19.88 26.71
CA TRP A 381 -14.14 -20.76 27.86
C TRP A 381 -15.11 -21.93 27.63
N GLY A 382 -14.69 -23.14 27.93
CA GLY A 382 -15.56 -24.31 27.91
C GLY A 382 -16.64 -24.22 28.99
N LYS A 383 -17.71 -25.01 28.83
CA LYS A 383 -18.88 -25.00 29.74
C LYS A 383 -18.59 -25.43 31.20
N ASP A 384 -17.40 -25.91 31.51
CA ASP A 384 -17.08 -26.55 32.78
C ASP A 384 -16.58 -25.59 33.88
N GLY A 385 -16.72 -24.26 33.64
CA GLY A 385 -16.49 -23.23 34.65
C GLY A 385 -15.01 -22.90 34.93
N ILE A 386 -14.82 -21.80 35.63
CA ILE A 386 -13.54 -21.13 35.92
C ILE A 386 -12.50 -21.98 36.68
N THR A 387 -12.84 -23.13 37.27
CA THR A 387 -11.98 -23.93 38.14
C THR A 387 -11.38 -25.20 37.50
N GLY A 388 -11.45 -25.35 36.22
CA GLY A 388 -10.91 -26.46 35.45
C GLY A 388 -11.09 -26.23 33.94
N ALA A 389 -11.23 -24.98 33.59
CA ALA A 389 -11.69 -24.53 32.28
C ALA A 389 -10.75 -24.95 31.16
N THR A 390 -11.25 -25.80 30.30
CA THR A 390 -10.67 -26.02 28.97
C THR A 390 -11.04 -24.83 28.08
N VAL A 391 -10.04 -24.22 27.43
CA VAL A 391 -10.26 -23.22 26.40
C VAL A 391 -10.37 -23.90 25.05
N LYS A 392 -11.37 -23.53 24.25
CA LYS A 392 -11.60 -24.06 22.90
C LYS A 392 -11.48 -22.95 21.87
N LEU A 393 -10.93 -23.29 20.71
CA LEU A 393 -10.91 -22.42 19.54
C LEU A 393 -12.25 -22.53 18.80
N ARG A 394 -12.96 -21.41 18.68
CA ARG A 394 -14.06 -21.26 17.73
C ARG A 394 -13.48 -20.73 16.43
N GLN A 395 -13.48 -21.56 15.40
CA GLN A 395 -12.95 -21.17 14.10
C GLN A 395 -13.79 -20.05 13.47
N GLU A 396 -13.12 -19.02 13.00
CA GLU A 396 -13.75 -17.87 12.36
C GLU A 396 -12.77 -17.27 11.35
N ARG A 397 -13.21 -17.10 10.09
CA ARG A 397 -12.35 -16.65 9.00
C ARG A 397 -11.67 -15.29 9.27
N LEU A 398 -12.34 -14.40 9.97
CA LEU A 398 -11.86 -13.06 10.33
C LEU A 398 -11.50 -12.96 11.83
N GLY A 399 -11.32 -14.09 12.50
CA GLY A 399 -10.95 -14.13 13.92
C GLY A 399 -9.59 -13.46 14.18
N ARG A 400 -9.45 -12.91 15.37
CA ARG A 400 -8.26 -12.13 15.79
C ARG A 400 -7.04 -13.01 16.07
N LEU A 401 -7.23 -14.31 16.38
CA LEU A 401 -6.15 -15.25 16.66
C LEU A 401 -5.83 -16.08 15.42
N ALA A 402 -4.57 -16.05 15.01
CA ALA A 402 -4.01 -16.92 13.98
C ALA A 402 -3.06 -17.94 14.64
N ILE A 403 -3.28 -19.24 14.39
CA ILE A 403 -2.50 -20.35 14.94
C ILE A 403 -1.72 -20.99 13.81
N TYR A 404 -0.41 -21.07 13.97
CA TYR A 404 0.52 -21.69 13.01
C TYR A 404 1.02 -23.05 13.50
N GLU A 405 1.03 -23.27 14.81
CA GLU A 405 1.34 -24.57 15.41
C GLU A 405 0.44 -24.83 16.62
N GLN A 406 -0.11 -26.04 16.70
CA GLN A 406 -0.94 -26.46 17.83
C GLN A 406 -0.08 -26.65 19.08
N PRO A 407 -0.64 -26.41 20.29
CA PRO A 407 0.10 -26.60 21.53
C PRO A 407 0.50 -28.07 21.72
N SER A 408 1.80 -28.29 22.00
CA SER A 408 2.34 -29.60 22.37
C SER A 408 2.27 -29.80 23.88
N ALA A 409 1.98 -31.01 24.34
CA ALA A 409 1.93 -31.35 25.77
C ALA A 409 3.26 -31.09 26.50
N LEU A 410 4.40 -31.10 25.81
CA LEU A 410 5.74 -30.86 26.36
C LEU A 410 6.28 -29.47 26.02
N GLY A 411 5.47 -28.61 25.38
CA GLY A 411 5.88 -27.27 25.01
C GLY A 411 5.97 -26.32 26.20
N ASP A 412 6.97 -25.43 26.21
CA ASP A 412 7.08 -24.31 27.14
C ASP A 412 6.90 -23.00 26.39
N TYR A 413 5.74 -22.35 26.60
CA TYR A 413 5.29 -21.22 25.81
C TYR A 413 5.36 -19.91 26.59
N TRP A 414 5.70 -18.84 25.86
CA TRP A 414 5.84 -17.49 26.36
C TRP A 414 5.04 -16.52 25.51
N ILE A 415 4.27 -15.66 26.14
CA ILE A 415 3.39 -14.69 25.49
C ILE A 415 3.87 -13.29 25.82
N GLY A 416 4.33 -12.56 24.81
CA GLY A 416 4.49 -11.12 24.89
C GLY A 416 3.17 -10.43 24.57
N VAL A 417 2.83 -9.40 25.33
CA VAL A 417 1.60 -8.62 25.15
C VAL A 417 1.96 -7.15 25.01
N ASP A 418 1.60 -6.55 23.90
CA ASP A 418 1.60 -5.11 23.70
C ASP A 418 0.16 -4.58 23.78
N ALA A 419 -0.07 -3.61 24.65
CA ALA A 419 -1.40 -3.14 25.00
C ALA A 419 -1.65 -1.70 24.52
N SER A 420 -2.67 -1.51 23.71
CA SER A 420 -3.19 -0.21 23.28
C SER A 420 -4.47 0.19 24.03
N SER A 421 -4.94 1.41 23.77
CA SER A 421 -6.17 1.94 24.40
C SER A 421 -7.46 1.30 23.93
N GLY A 422 -7.45 0.53 22.81
CA GLY A 422 -8.62 -0.09 22.21
C GLY A 422 -9.59 0.87 21.53
N ILE A 423 -9.24 2.14 21.33
CA ILE A 423 -10.08 3.16 20.71
C ILE A 423 -10.16 2.90 19.19
N ALA A 424 -11.33 3.09 18.61
CA ALA A 424 -11.51 3.02 17.17
C ALA A 424 -10.62 4.05 16.45
N GLY A 425 -9.82 3.59 15.46
CA GLY A 425 -8.84 4.44 14.76
C GLY A 425 -7.50 4.59 15.47
N GLY A 426 -7.31 4.06 16.70
CA GLY A 426 -6.04 4.00 17.41
C GLY A 426 -5.21 2.76 17.08
N ASP A 427 -4.09 2.58 17.78
CA ASP A 427 -3.20 1.42 17.66
C ASP A 427 -3.91 0.12 18.04
N TYR A 428 -3.37 -0.99 17.57
CA TYR A 428 -3.84 -2.31 17.94
C TYR A 428 -3.19 -2.78 19.24
N SER A 429 -3.85 -3.69 19.94
CA SER A 429 -3.18 -4.54 20.91
C SER A 429 -2.74 -5.82 20.22
N ALA A 430 -1.57 -6.33 20.58
CA ALA A 430 -1.02 -7.54 19.99
C ALA A 430 -0.51 -8.53 21.06
N MET A 431 -0.63 -9.82 20.76
CA MET A 431 -0.03 -10.90 21.55
C MET A 431 0.68 -11.88 20.62
N VAL A 432 1.90 -12.27 20.98
CA VAL A 432 2.68 -13.27 20.23
C VAL A 432 3.09 -14.39 21.17
N VAL A 433 2.83 -15.62 20.75
CA VAL A 433 3.19 -16.83 21.48
C VAL A 433 4.46 -17.43 20.86
N VAL A 434 5.49 -17.62 21.67
CA VAL A 434 6.76 -18.22 21.26
C VAL A 434 7.00 -19.53 22.04
N GLU A 435 7.36 -20.60 21.32
CA GLU A 435 7.86 -21.83 21.95
C GLU A 435 9.34 -21.64 22.28
N LYS A 436 9.70 -21.84 23.56
CA LYS A 436 10.99 -21.45 24.13
C LYS A 436 12.17 -22.23 23.56
N LYS A 437 12.01 -23.52 23.27
CA LYS A 437 13.12 -24.40 22.84
C LYS A 437 13.48 -24.19 21.37
N SER A 438 12.46 -24.16 20.52
CA SER A 438 12.58 -24.03 19.07
C SER A 438 12.70 -22.58 18.60
N LEU A 439 12.36 -21.60 19.45
CA LEU A 439 12.20 -20.18 19.09
C LEU A 439 11.26 -20.01 17.87
N LEU A 440 10.21 -20.81 17.81
CA LEU A 440 9.15 -20.69 16.82
C LEU A 440 8.03 -19.82 17.38
N SER A 441 7.61 -18.81 16.65
CA SER A 441 6.39 -18.06 16.96
C SER A 441 5.18 -18.86 16.47
N VAL A 442 4.41 -19.41 17.40
CA VAL A 442 3.37 -20.43 17.11
C VAL A 442 1.98 -19.84 16.92
N ALA A 443 1.69 -18.67 17.50
CA ALA A 443 0.42 -17.98 17.36
C ALA A 443 0.53 -16.47 17.52
N PHE A 444 -0.40 -15.77 16.86
CA PHE A 444 -0.47 -14.31 16.82
C PHE A 444 -1.91 -13.87 17.01
N TRP A 445 -2.13 -12.96 17.94
CA TRP A 445 -3.42 -12.33 18.16
C TRP A 445 -3.28 -10.81 17.98
N GLN A 446 -4.22 -10.19 17.28
CA GLN A 446 -4.26 -8.73 17.13
C GLN A 446 -5.70 -8.24 17.10
N GLY A 447 -5.95 -7.15 17.82
CA GLY A 447 -7.30 -6.56 17.85
C GLY A 447 -7.34 -5.22 18.57
N ARG A 448 -8.40 -4.45 18.31
CA ARG A 448 -8.73 -3.26 19.09
C ARG A 448 -9.73 -3.65 20.16
N ILE A 449 -9.28 -3.70 21.39
CA ILE A 449 -10.05 -4.17 22.53
C ILE A 449 -9.63 -3.40 23.79
N ASN A 450 -10.55 -3.22 24.73
CA ASN A 450 -10.23 -2.58 25.99
C ASN A 450 -9.15 -3.37 26.76
N PRO A 451 -8.22 -2.71 27.46
CA PRO A 451 -7.09 -3.38 28.12
C PRO A 451 -7.49 -4.44 29.16
N ASP A 452 -8.61 -4.27 29.86
CA ASP A 452 -9.12 -5.25 30.81
C ASP A 452 -9.59 -6.52 30.10
N LEU A 453 -10.28 -6.41 28.98
CA LEU A 453 -10.68 -7.55 28.15
C LEU A 453 -9.45 -8.21 27.48
N LEU A 454 -8.43 -7.43 27.11
CA LEU A 454 -7.17 -7.99 26.62
C LEU A 454 -6.50 -8.90 27.65
N GLY A 455 -6.57 -8.54 28.92
CA GLY A 455 -6.10 -9.39 30.02
C GLY A 455 -6.84 -10.75 30.09
N GLU A 456 -8.14 -10.77 29.82
CA GLU A 456 -8.92 -12.01 29.74
C GLU A 456 -8.54 -12.86 28.50
N GLU A 457 -8.36 -12.22 27.34
CA GLU A 457 -7.88 -12.91 26.13
C GLU A 457 -6.48 -13.49 26.32
N ALA A 458 -5.58 -12.77 27.02
CA ALA A 458 -4.23 -13.25 27.32
C ALA A 458 -4.28 -14.52 28.20
N VAL A 459 -5.17 -14.57 29.20
CA VAL A 459 -5.34 -15.76 30.06
C VAL A 459 -5.94 -16.93 29.27
N LYS A 460 -6.92 -16.68 28.38
CA LYS A 460 -7.44 -17.73 27.48
C LYS A 460 -6.33 -18.28 26.60
N LEU A 461 -5.54 -17.42 25.98
CA LEU A 461 -4.43 -17.81 25.10
C LEU A 461 -3.36 -18.60 25.87
N ALA A 462 -3.02 -18.17 27.07
CA ALA A 462 -2.08 -18.87 27.93
C ALA A 462 -2.61 -20.24 28.39
N SER A 463 -3.90 -20.34 28.68
CA SER A 463 -4.56 -21.62 29.01
C SER A 463 -4.53 -22.57 27.83
N TYR A 464 -4.79 -22.08 26.61
CA TYR A 464 -4.74 -22.86 25.39
C TYR A 464 -3.33 -23.40 25.12
N TYR A 465 -2.29 -22.59 25.36
CA TYR A 465 -0.86 -22.93 25.20
C TYR A 465 -0.22 -23.44 26.51
N GLN A 466 -0.77 -24.49 27.11
CA GLN A 466 -0.18 -25.26 28.22
C GLN A 466 0.28 -24.38 29.41
N GLN A 467 -0.57 -23.48 29.86
CA GLN A 467 -0.26 -22.52 30.91
C GLN A 467 0.97 -21.65 30.58
N ALA A 468 0.99 -21.06 29.42
CA ALA A 468 2.07 -20.19 28.97
C ALA A 468 2.40 -19.07 29.99
N MET A 469 3.67 -18.66 30.04
CA MET A 469 4.07 -17.45 30.78
C MET A 469 3.55 -16.21 30.03
N ILE A 470 2.87 -15.30 30.74
CA ILE A 470 2.39 -14.04 30.16
C ILE A 470 3.32 -12.91 30.60
N ALA A 471 3.84 -12.16 29.63
CA ALA A 471 4.69 -10.99 29.84
C ALA A 471 4.05 -9.73 29.19
N PRO A 472 3.15 -9.04 29.89
CA PRO A 472 2.57 -7.80 29.39
C PRO A 472 3.58 -6.66 29.45
N GLU A 473 3.55 -5.77 28.45
CA GLU A 473 4.23 -4.49 28.51
C GLU A 473 3.59 -3.63 29.63
N LEU A 474 4.41 -3.10 30.52
CA LEU A 474 3.96 -2.22 31.60
C LEU A 474 4.03 -0.74 31.15
N ASN A 475 3.20 -0.38 30.19
CA ASN A 475 2.91 1.00 29.81
C ASN A 475 1.59 1.47 30.48
N ASN A 476 1.09 2.66 30.11
CA ASN A 476 -0.14 3.20 30.70
C ASN A 476 -1.35 2.24 30.62
N GLN A 477 -1.49 1.49 29.54
CA GLN A 477 -2.59 0.55 29.31
C GLN A 477 -2.29 -0.83 29.88
N GLY A 478 -1.04 -1.25 29.89
CA GLY A 478 -0.59 -2.55 30.40
C GLY A 478 -0.86 -2.78 31.89
N ILE A 479 -0.97 -1.72 32.68
CA ILE A 479 -1.36 -1.82 34.08
C ILE A 479 -2.75 -2.47 34.23
N ALA A 480 -3.71 -2.09 33.40
CA ALA A 480 -5.05 -2.68 33.41
C ALA A 480 -5.02 -4.17 33.02
N VAL A 481 -4.21 -4.51 32.01
CA VAL A 481 -3.97 -5.91 31.59
C VAL A 481 -3.41 -6.73 32.74
N VAL A 482 -2.34 -6.27 33.39
CA VAL A 482 -1.71 -6.94 34.55
C VAL A 482 -2.72 -7.13 35.70
N ASN A 483 -3.52 -6.10 36.02
CA ASN A 483 -4.51 -6.19 37.10
C ASN A 483 -5.59 -7.22 36.78
N THR A 484 -6.03 -7.33 35.54
CA THR A 484 -7.00 -8.35 35.12
C THR A 484 -6.42 -9.76 35.22
N ILE A 485 -5.18 -9.97 34.72
CA ILE A 485 -4.51 -11.29 34.79
C ILE A 485 -4.33 -11.70 36.27
N ARG A 486 -3.97 -10.77 37.15
CA ARG A 486 -3.88 -11.02 38.60
C ARG A 486 -5.22 -11.33 39.22
N ARG A 487 -6.29 -10.63 38.88
CA ARG A 487 -7.67 -10.89 39.33
C ARG A 487 -8.14 -12.30 38.94
N LEU A 488 -7.71 -12.78 37.77
CA LEU A 488 -7.97 -14.13 37.28
C LEU A 488 -7.04 -15.19 37.88
N HIS A 489 -6.16 -14.79 38.85
CA HIS A 489 -5.23 -15.67 39.54
C HIS A 489 -4.32 -16.49 38.64
N TRP A 490 -3.89 -15.94 37.48
CA TRP A 490 -3.00 -16.63 36.58
C TRP A 490 -1.63 -16.87 37.24
N PRO A 491 -1.12 -18.10 37.31
CA PRO A 491 0.06 -18.41 38.14
C PRO A 491 1.39 -18.02 37.44
N ARG A 492 1.42 -18.01 36.10
CA ARG A 492 2.64 -17.73 35.32
C ARG A 492 2.60 -16.32 34.69
N LEU A 493 2.57 -15.29 35.54
CA LEU A 493 2.70 -13.90 35.13
C LEU A 493 4.14 -13.43 35.37
N TYR A 494 4.80 -12.90 34.32
CA TYR A 494 6.17 -12.42 34.39
C TYR A 494 6.35 -11.36 35.47
N ARG A 495 7.44 -11.49 36.23
CA ARG A 495 7.84 -10.57 37.28
C ARG A 495 9.25 -10.08 37.04
N ARG A 496 9.42 -8.78 36.89
CA ARG A 496 10.71 -8.14 36.89
C ARG A 496 11.24 -7.99 38.30
N ARG A 497 12.50 -8.34 38.53
CA ARG A 497 13.21 -8.05 39.77
C ARG A 497 14.01 -6.77 39.59
N SER A 498 13.79 -5.75 40.38
CA SER A 498 14.64 -4.55 40.44
C SER A 498 15.24 -4.40 41.82
N VAL A 499 16.51 -4.00 41.89
CA VAL A 499 17.21 -3.70 43.11
C VAL A 499 17.11 -2.20 43.31
N ASN A 500 16.39 -1.77 44.36
CA ASN A 500 16.40 -0.37 44.73
C ASN A 500 17.66 -0.08 45.55
N ARG A 501 18.66 0.60 44.98
CA ARG A 501 19.97 0.88 45.56
C ARG A 501 19.90 1.73 46.84
N THR A 502 18.81 2.51 47.01
CA THR A 502 18.67 3.41 48.17
C THR A 502 18.16 2.69 49.41
N GLU A 503 17.52 1.53 49.25
CA GLU A 503 16.87 0.82 50.38
C GLU A 503 17.27 -0.65 50.51
N GLU A 504 18.21 -1.15 49.67
CA GLU A 504 18.60 -2.58 49.60
C GLU A 504 17.41 -3.57 49.46
N LEU A 505 16.25 -3.08 49.07
CA LEU A 505 15.03 -3.86 48.94
C LEU A 505 14.86 -4.35 47.50
N LEU A 506 14.72 -5.65 47.35
CA LEU A 506 14.28 -6.29 46.09
C LEU A 506 12.81 -5.95 45.85
N SER A 507 12.53 -5.06 44.91
CA SER A 507 11.15 -4.86 44.46
C SER A 507 10.84 -5.82 43.29
N CYS A 508 9.66 -6.43 43.33
CA CYS A 508 9.14 -7.27 42.27
C CYS A 508 7.95 -6.59 41.63
N GLU A 509 8.09 -6.18 40.38
CA GLU A 509 6.99 -5.60 39.60
C GLU A 509 6.50 -6.61 38.58
N TYR A 510 5.18 -6.67 38.35
CA TYR A 510 4.59 -7.52 37.34
C TYR A 510 4.65 -6.81 35.98
N GLY A 511 4.97 -7.58 34.92
CA GLY A 511 5.05 -7.09 33.54
C GLY A 511 6.45 -6.63 33.13
N PHE A 512 6.61 -6.36 31.86
CA PHE A 512 7.85 -5.87 31.24
C PHE A 512 7.77 -4.34 31.08
N HIS A 513 8.76 -3.62 31.59
CA HIS A 513 8.77 -2.16 31.52
C HIS A 513 9.60 -1.68 30.33
N THR A 514 8.93 -1.17 29.29
CA THR A 514 9.57 -0.56 28.12
C THR A 514 9.97 0.87 28.43
N THR A 515 11.26 1.14 28.36
CA THR A 515 11.89 2.44 28.60
C THR A 515 12.82 2.78 27.45
N LEU A 516 13.33 4.02 27.41
CA LEU A 516 14.38 4.41 26.46
C LEU A 516 15.62 3.52 26.55
N ARG A 517 15.85 2.83 27.67
CA ARG A 517 16.98 1.90 27.85
C ARG A 517 16.62 0.47 27.48
N THR A 518 15.43 -0.02 27.82
CA THR A 518 15.05 -1.42 27.59
C THR A 518 14.52 -1.68 26.18
N LYS A 519 13.86 -0.70 25.52
CA LYS A 519 13.40 -0.83 24.13
C LYS A 519 14.54 -1.19 23.17
N PRO A 520 15.69 -0.49 23.14
CA PRO A 520 16.81 -0.89 22.28
C PRO A 520 17.34 -2.29 22.56
N LEU A 521 17.34 -2.73 23.82
CA LEU A 521 17.84 -4.06 24.17
C LEU A 521 16.99 -5.19 23.59
N ILE A 522 15.65 -5.10 23.75
CA ILE A 522 14.75 -6.13 23.21
C ILE A 522 14.72 -6.10 21.68
N ILE A 523 14.79 -4.92 21.07
CA ILE A 523 14.84 -4.78 19.61
C ILE A 523 16.15 -5.32 19.04
N ASN A 524 17.31 -5.01 19.65
CA ASN A 524 18.60 -5.55 19.23
C ASN A 524 18.66 -7.08 19.40
N ASN A 525 18.03 -7.62 20.45
CA ASN A 525 17.93 -9.06 20.65
C ASN A 525 17.10 -9.72 19.54
N LEU A 526 15.95 -9.14 19.17
CA LEU A 526 15.13 -9.59 18.04
C LEU A 526 15.91 -9.49 16.72
N ALA A 527 16.61 -8.38 16.48
CA ALA A 527 17.44 -8.17 15.29
C ALA A 527 18.55 -9.23 15.16
N ARG A 528 19.16 -9.62 16.29
CA ARG A 528 20.15 -10.71 16.32
C ARG A 528 19.53 -12.05 15.92
N TYR A 529 18.39 -12.42 16.48
CA TYR A 529 17.72 -13.69 16.16
C TYR A 529 17.30 -13.76 14.68
N ILE A 530 16.81 -12.66 14.11
CA ILE A 530 16.45 -12.57 12.68
C ILE A 530 17.70 -12.70 11.81
N ARG A 531 18.79 -11.98 12.12
CA ARG A 531 20.04 -12.02 11.35
C ARG A 531 20.71 -13.40 11.37
N GLU A 532 20.64 -14.09 12.50
CA GLU A 532 21.22 -15.42 12.71
C GLU A 532 20.33 -16.57 12.19
N ASP A 533 19.17 -16.24 11.58
CA ASP A 533 18.16 -17.22 11.13
C ASP A 533 17.74 -18.20 12.25
N ALA A 534 17.79 -17.72 13.50
CA ALA A 534 17.53 -18.51 14.69
C ALA A 534 16.07 -18.45 15.17
N LEU A 535 15.28 -17.54 14.59
CA LEU A 535 13.86 -17.33 14.89
C LEU A 535 13.01 -17.65 13.66
N ARG A 536 11.99 -18.47 13.82
CA ARG A 536 10.99 -18.72 12.77
C ARG A 536 9.73 -17.91 13.03
N ILE A 537 9.40 -17.05 12.08
CA ILE A 537 8.18 -16.23 12.08
C ILE A 537 7.32 -16.68 10.89
N PRO A 538 6.26 -17.47 11.07
CA PRO A 538 5.42 -17.93 9.97
C PRO A 538 4.36 -16.91 9.55
N ASP A 539 4.12 -15.87 10.36
CA ASP A 539 3.09 -14.86 10.16
C ASP A 539 3.58 -13.71 9.27
N ARG A 540 2.98 -13.59 8.08
CA ARG A 540 3.34 -12.53 7.12
C ARG A 540 3.12 -11.13 7.65
N GLU A 541 2.08 -10.93 8.46
CA GLU A 541 1.75 -9.60 9.00
C GLU A 541 2.81 -9.15 10.01
N THR A 542 3.31 -10.06 10.87
CA THR A 542 4.43 -9.76 11.78
C THR A 542 5.73 -9.49 11.04
N ILE A 543 6.02 -10.27 9.98
CA ILE A 543 7.21 -10.01 9.15
C ILE A 543 7.07 -8.64 8.46
N ALA A 544 5.87 -8.28 7.99
CA ALA A 544 5.59 -6.99 7.39
C ALA A 544 5.83 -5.82 8.37
N GLU A 545 5.40 -5.95 9.62
CA GLU A 545 5.72 -4.98 10.68
C GLU A 545 7.24 -4.92 10.95
N CYS A 546 7.95 -6.06 10.99
CA CYS A 546 9.41 -6.06 11.10
C CYS A 546 10.09 -5.33 9.93
N ILE A 547 9.59 -5.49 8.70
CA ILE A 547 10.13 -4.82 7.52
C ILE A 547 9.91 -3.31 7.60
N SER A 548 8.76 -2.85 8.12
CA SER A 548 8.43 -1.43 8.28
C SER A 548 9.05 -0.77 9.53
N TYR A 549 9.78 -1.52 10.34
CA TYR A 549 10.40 -1.03 11.57
C TYR A 549 11.77 -0.42 11.28
N MET A 550 11.89 0.91 11.46
CA MET A 550 12.99 1.72 10.94
C MET A 550 13.71 2.49 12.04
N HIS A 551 14.97 2.85 11.76
CA HIS A 551 15.66 3.88 12.54
C HIS A 551 15.14 5.26 12.17
N ASP A 552 14.77 6.06 13.16
CA ASP A 552 14.42 7.46 12.97
C ASP A 552 15.66 8.36 12.81
N GLU A 553 15.44 9.65 12.51
CA GLU A 553 16.52 10.64 12.30
C GLU A 553 17.31 10.94 13.58
N HIS A 554 16.76 10.60 14.75
CA HIS A 554 17.34 10.87 16.07
C HIS A 554 17.98 9.63 16.71
N GLY A 555 18.08 8.51 15.97
CA GLY A 555 18.67 7.26 16.44
C GLY A 555 17.73 6.37 17.25
N GLY A 556 16.44 6.74 17.36
CA GLY A 556 15.37 5.87 17.87
C GLY A 556 14.94 4.83 16.83
N THR A 557 14.03 3.94 17.24
CA THR A 557 13.46 2.93 16.35
C THR A 557 11.94 2.89 16.53
N ASN A 558 11.21 2.98 15.41
CA ASN A 558 9.74 2.97 15.40
C ASN A 558 9.22 2.40 14.07
N ALA A 559 7.93 2.07 14.03
CA ALA A 559 7.27 1.79 12.76
C ALA A 559 7.29 3.02 11.85
N GLN A 560 7.41 2.80 10.56
CA GLN A 560 7.28 3.85 9.55
C GLN A 560 5.90 4.51 9.63
N ALA A 561 5.81 5.80 9.29
CA ALA A 561 4.55 6.54 9.31
C ALA A 561 3.44 5.80 8.52
N GLY A 562 2.31 5.52 9.19
CA GLY A 562 1.21 4.75 8.62
C GLY A 562 1.33 3.22 8.75
N SER A 563 2.36 2.72 9.40
CA SER A 563 2.55 1.32 9.80
C SER A 563 2.44 1.15 11.31
N HIS A 564 2.31 -0.09 11.76
CA HIS A 564 2.20 -0.46 13.17
C HIS A 564 3.44 -1.23 13.62
N ASP A 565 3.75 -1.24 14.91
CA ASP A 565 4.83 -2.02 15.53
C ASP A 565 4.37 -2.89 16.72
N ASP A 566 3.06 -3.02 16.90
CA ASP A 566 2.45 -3.72 18.04
C ASP A 566 2.90 -5.19 18.12
N ARG A 567 2.93 -5.89 16.97
CA ARG A 567 3.38 -7.29 16.89
C ARG A 567 4.89 -7.42 17.07
N VAL A 568 5.66 -6.45 16.58
CA VAL A 568 7.12 -6.39 16.76
C VAL A 568 7.45 -6.25 18.23
N MET A 569 6.75 -5.37 18.94
CA MET A 569 6.94 -5.16 20.39
C MET A 569 6.53 -6.40 21.18
N ALA A 570 5.36 -6.97 20.92
CA ALA A 570 4.92 -8.22 21.56
C ALA A 570 5.90 -9.38 21.35
N LEU A 571 6.41 -9.56 20.10
CA LEU A 571 7.40 -10.58 19.76
C LEU A 571 8.74 -10.33 20.48
N ALA A 572 9.23 -9.09 20.47
CA ALA A 572 10.49 -8.71 21.13
C ALA A 572 10.44 -8.98 22.64
N ILE A 573 9.32 -8.65 23.30
CA ILE A 573 9.09 -8.92 24.72
C ILE A 573 9.08 -10.44 24.98
N ALA A 574 8.31 -11.22 24.19
CA ALA A 574 8.23 -12.67 24.35
C ALA A 574 9.60 -13.33 24.29
N LEU A 575 10.40 -12.97 23.28
CA LEU A 575 11.75 -13.51 23.08
C LEU A 575 12.71 -13.10 24.18
N TRP A 576 12.64 -11.86 24.64
CA TRP A 576 13.49 -11.37 25.71
C TRP A 576 13.27 -12.14 27.00
N VAL A 577 12.02 -12.23 27.46
CA VAL A 577 11.68 -12.90 28.73
C VAL A 577 11.90 -14.41 28.65
N ALA A 578 11.68 -15.05 27.48
CA ALA A 578 12.04 -16.45 27.27
C ALA A 578 13.56 -16.71 27.37
N GLY A 579 14.36 -15.72 26.93
CA GLY A 579 15.82 -15.76 27.00
C GLY A 579 16.39 -15.56 28.42
N GLU A 580 15.79 -14.65 29.23
CA GLU A 580 16.23 -14.39 30.61
C GLU A 580 16.22 -15.64 31.48
N THR A 581 15.22 -16.49 31.35
CA THR A 581 15.07 -17.73 32.12
C THR A 581 15.96 -18.88 31.65
N ARG A 582 16.63 -18.74 30.51
CA ARG A 582 17.70 -19.68 30.06
C ARG A 582 18.99 -19.52 30.86
N ARG A 583 19.24 -18.37 31.43
CA ARG A 583 20.39 -18.09 32.31
C ARG A 583 20.01 -18.53 33.71
N GLU A 584 20.28 -19.78 34.04
CA GLU A 584 20.01 -20.33 35.37
C GLU A 584 20.66 -19.46 36.45
N GLY A 585 19.84 -18.90 37.31
CA GLY A 585 20.20 -18.51 38.69
C GLY A 585 20.65 -17.09 38.95
N LYS A 586 20.83 -16.21 37.96
CA LYS A 586 21.15 -14.80 38.25
C LYS A 586 19.97 -13.88 37.86
N PRO A 587 19.47 -13.06 38.77
CA PRO A 587 18.51 -12.00 38.42
C PRO A 587 19.22 -11.02 37.47
N PHE A 588 18.51 -10.56 36.41
CA PHE A 588 18.98 -9.45 35.58
C PHE A 588 19.05 -8.21 36.50
N ILE A 589 20.25 -7.74 36.80
CA ILE A 589 20.52 -6.49 37.47
C ILE A 589 20.81 -5.49 36.33
N GLU A 590 20.25 -4.29 36.38
CA GLU A 590 20.40 -3.24 35.34
C GLU A 590 21.89 -2.90 35.04
N GLU A 591 22.82 -3.37 35.88
CA GLU A 591 24.28 -3.27 35.68
C GLU A 591 24.87 -4.32 34.74
N ASP A 592 24.23 -5.48 34.56
CA ASP A 592 24.77 -6.58 33.71
C ASP A 592 24.86 -6.23 32.22
N TRP A 593 24.19 -5.16 31.79
CA TRP A 593 24.28 -4.69 30.39
C TRP A 593 25.66 -4.14 30.03
N ARG A 594 26.43 -3.59 31.00
CA ARG A 594 27.79 -3.08 30.79
C ARG A 594 28.78 -4.21 30.45
N GLU A 595 28.61 -5.37 31.09
CA GLU A 595 29.41 -6.56 30.79
C GLU A 595 29.02 -7.21 29.47
N LEU A 596 27.72 -7.15 29.10
CA LEU A 596 27.20 -7.78 27.88
C LEU A 596 27.52 -7.01 26.59
N TYR A 597 27.63 -5.70 26.66
CA TYR A 597 27.78 -4.85 25.48
C TYR A 597 29.04 -4.00 25.45
N GLY A 598 29.97 -4.20 26.42
CA GLY A 598 31.28 -3.55 26.42
C GLY A 598 31.25 -2.02 26.45
N ALA A 599 30.24 -1.42 27.10
CA ALA A 599 30.11 0.02 27.15
C ALA A 599 31.26 0.64 27.94
N ASN A 600 32.01 1.50 27.29
CA ASN A 600 33.14 2.21 27.85
C ASN A 600 32.63 3.34 28.78
N GLU A 601 33.13 3.41 30.00
CA GLU A 601 32.72 4.41 31.01
C GLU A 601 32.93 5.87 30.56
N HIS A 602 33.75 6.11 29.52
CA HIS A 602 34.09 7.44 29.05
C HIS A 602 33.25 7.97 27.88
N THR A 603 32.52 7.11 27.16
CA THR A 603 31.79 7.50 25.93
C THR A 603 30.29 7.32 26.02
N GLY A 604 29.77 6.63 27.04
CA GLY A 604 28.33 6.41 27.18
C GLY A 604 27.70 5.48 26.11
N TYR A 605 28.54 4.84 25.27
CA TYR A 605 28.16 3.88 24.26
C TYR A 605 28.85 2.54 24.47
#